data_42d41c8e5886cd2e20e2c8400174007d
#
_entry.id   42d41c8e5886cd2e20e2c8400174007d
#
_cell.length_a   1.000
_cell.length_b   1.000
_cell.length_c   1.000
_cell.angle_alpha   90.00
_cell.angle_beta   90.00
_cell.angle_gamma   90.00
#
_symmetry.space_group_name_H-M   'P 1'
#
loop_
_entity.id
_entity.type
_entity.pdbx_description
1 polymer ?
#
loop_
_entity_poly.entity_id
_entity_poly.type
_entity_poly.pdbx_seq_one_letter_code
_entity_poly.pdbx_strand_id
1 'polypeptide(L)'
;SAASDVYKRQNKQEAAVGTEYSTTNVMTEGVDESDVVKTDGKYIYMVEDGQISITDISNGKPGEETLFRPDFEVPSDTVEELYISDGKMLIISNHAGDKDETICYSYDIADPTKPVLIGKARQDGFYNTSRKIGNTVYVFSDTYIKTSDMNRNVALQEDNLEKWVPQVNGKVISYDCFYIGEDTYSGTVISSFDVDKPDKTIDCLLYTSP
;
A
#
# COMPACT_ATOMS: atom_id res chain seq x y z
N SER A 1 51.67 2.48 -17.67
CA SER A 1 50.98 3.73 -17.29
C SER A 1 49.73 3.36 -16.52
N ALA A 2 49.57 3.87 -15.30
CA ALA A 2 48.58 3.46 -14.29
C ALA A 2 47.13 3.55 -14.73
N ALA A 3 46.80 4.17 -15.84
CA ALA A 3 45.42 4.30 -16.36
C ALA A 3 44.94 3.05 -17.13
N SER A 4 45.86 2.21 -17.62
CA SER A 4 45.51 0.99 -18.37
C SER A 4 45.18 -0.21 -17.48
N ASP A 5 45.60 -0.17 -16.21
CA ASP A 5 45.35 -1.28 -15.28
C ASP A 5 44.03 -1.20 -14.54
N VAL A 6 43.41 -0.03 -14.50
CA VAL A 6 42.06 0.16 -13.88
C VAL A 6 40.99 -0.42 -14.78
N TYR A 7 41.10 -0.27 -16.09
CA TYR A 7 40.14 -0.83 -17.06
C TYR A 7 40.18 -2.36 -17.20
N LYS A 8 41.32 -3.00 -16.86
CA LYS A 8 41.45 -4.46 -16.93
C LYS A 8 40.95 -5.21 -15.71
N ARG A 9 40.64 -4.51 -14.60
CA ARG A 9 40.09 -5.14 -13.40
C ARG A 9 38.55 -5.18 -13.38
N GLN A 10 37.87 -4.44 -14.25
CA GLN A 10 36.41 -4.45 -14.35
C GLN A 10 35.83 -5.54 -15.26
N ASN A 11 36.66 -6.26 -16.05
CA ASN A 11 36.21 -7.26 -17.00
C ASN A 11 36.51 -8.71 -16.60
N LYS A 12 36.63 -9.02 -15.30
CA LYS A 12 36.70 -10.39 -14.79
C LYS A 12 35.79 -10.59 -13.58
N GLN A 13 34.50 -10.24 -13.74
CA GLN A 13 33.45 -10.93 -13.06
C GLN A 13 32.70 -11.73 -14.13
N GLU A 14 33.02 -13.02 -14.17
CA GLU A 14 32.29 -13.99 -14.95
C GLU A 14 30.84 -13.91 -14.48
N ALA A 15 29.93 -13.71 -15.45
CA ALA A 15 28.51 -13.74 -15.25
C ALA A 15 28.13 -15.11 -14.64
N ALA A 16 27.97 -15.15 -13.35
CA ALA A 16 27.09 -16.11 -12.74
C ALA A 16 25.68 -15.78 -13.28
N VAL A 17 25.13 -16.68 -14.08
CA VAL A 17 23.72 -16.66 -14.47
C VAL A 17 22.92 -16.98 -13.20
N GLY A 18 22.77 -15.99 -12.35
CA GLY A 18 21.86 -15.93 -11.24
C GLY A 18 20.96 -14.74 -11.50
N THR A 19 19.68 -14.99 -11.57
CA THR A 19 18.62 -14.00 -11.68
C THR A 19 18.59 -13.11 -10.44
N GLU A 20 19.57 -12.22 -10.29
CA GLU A 20 19.49 -11.11 -9.36
C GLU A 20 18.67 -10.02 -10.03
N TYR A 21 17.36 -10.03 -9.78
CA TYR A 21 16.55 -8.86 -10.01
C TYR A 21 17.11 -7.73 -9.13
N SER A 22 17.25 -6.55 -9.71
CA SER A 22 17.42 -5.35 -8.93
C SER A 22 16.22 -5.27 -7.98
N THR A 23 16.40 -5.69 -6.73
CA THR A 23 15.48 -5.32 -5.68
C THR A 23 15.33 -3.81 -5.76
N THR A 24 14.09 -3.33 -5.81
CA THR A 24 13.74 -1.91 -5.73
C THR A 24 14.70 -1.25 -4.76
N ASN A 25 15.16 -0.05 -5.06
CA ASN A 25 16.18 0.66 -4.29
C ASN A 25 15.66 0.92 -2.86
N VAL A 26 15.72 -0.12 -2.03
CA VAL A 26 15.18 -0.14 -0.67
C VAL A 26 16.11 0.68 0.19
N MET A 27 15.68 1.83 0.69
CA MET A 27 16.48 2.71 1.55
C MET A 27 16.90 2.03 2.85
N THR A 28 16.17 1.00 3.28
CA THR A 28 16.45 0.22 4.50
C THR A 28 16.24 -1.26 4.22
N GLU A 29 17.25 -2.08 4.48
CA GLU A 29 17.19 -3.52 4.29
C GLU A 29 16.00 -4.15 5.04
N GLY A 30 15.19 -4.94 4.34
CA GLY A 30 14.01 -5.62 4.89
C GLY A 30 12.73 -4.78 4.93
N VAL A 31 12.77 -3.51 4.50
CA VAL A 31 11.60 -2.64 4.35
C VAL A 31 11.30 -2.48 2.86
N ASP A 32 10.16 -2.97 2.39
CA ASP A 32 9.69 -2.78 1.02
C ASP A 32 8.80 -1.54 0.91
N GLU A 33 8.92 -0.84 -0.20
CA GLU A 33 8.09 0.33 -0.55
C GLU A 33 7.14 -0.06 -1.67
N SER A 34 5.91 0.47 -1.63
CA SER A 34 4.97 0.37 -2.74
C SER A 34 5.45 1.16 -3.94
N ASP A 35 4.98 0.81 -5.12
CA ASP A 35 5.31 1.51 -6.37
C ASP A 35 4.19 1.25 -7.40
N VAL A 36 4.19 2.03 -8.47
CA VAL A 36 3.31 1.83 -9.63
C VAL A 36 3.79 0.73 -10.57
N VAL A 37 5.05 0.27 -10.42
CA VAL A 37 5.63 -0.84 -11.19
C VAL A 37 6.40 -1.78 -10.26
N LYS A 38 6.07 -3.05 -10.29
CA LYS A 38 6.77 -4.12 -9.54
C LYS A 38 7.04 -5.33 -10.43
N THR A 39 7.98 -6.17 -10.02
CA THR A 39 8.27 -7.44 -10.69
C THR A 39 8.56 -8.54 -9.68
N ASP A 40 8.15 -9.75 -9.98
CA ASP A 40 8.55 -10.98 -9.29
C ASP A 40 9.63 -11.74 -10.08
N GLY A 41 10.09 -11.13 -11.21
CA GLY A 41 11.09 -11.65 -12.09
C GLY A 41 10.61 -12.57 -13.20
N LYS A 42 9.36 -12.94 -13.20
CA LYS A 42 8.69 -13.64 -14.29
C LYS A 42 7.63 -12.76 -14.94
N TYR A 43 7.07 -11.87 -14.17
CA TYR A 43 6.04 -10.93 -14.58
C TYR A 43 6.42 -9.51 -14.18
N ILE A 44 5.97 -8.54 -14.97
CA ILE A 44 5.91 -7.12 -14.61
C ILE A 44 4.46 -6.79 -14.32
N TYR A 45 4.24 -6.14 -13.20
CA TYR A 45 2.96 -5.61 -12.74
C TYR A 45 3.03 -4.11 -12.79
N MET A 46 2.11 -3.46 -13.51
CA MET A 46 2.12 -2.02 -13.71
C MET A 46 0.72 -1.44 -13.52
N VAL A 47 0.63 -0.34 -12.79
CA VAL A 47 -0.61 0.43 -12.68
C VAL A 47 -0.81 1.20 -13.98
N GLU A 48 -1.93 0.95 -14.66
CA GLU A 48 -2.29 1.61 -15.92
C GLU A 48 -3.80 1.84 -15.99
N ASP A 49 -4.20 3.08 -16.11
CA ASP A 49 -5.60 3.50 -16.25
C ASP A 49 -6.57 2.88 -15.21
N GLY A 50 -6.14 2.81 -13.94
CA GLY A 50 -6.92 2.25 -12.83
C GLY A 50 -7.05 0.72 -12.86
N GLN A 51 -6.20 0.04 -13.62
CA GLN A 51 -6.06 -1.41 -13.71
C GLN A 51 -4.62 -1.81 -13.44
N ILE A 52 -4.38 -3.10 -13.35
CA ILE A 52 -3.03 -3.68 -13.29
C ILE A 52 -2.77 -4.40 -14.60
N SER A 53 -1.79 -3.92 -15.35
CA SER A 53 -1.21 -4.66 -16.48
C SER A 53 -0.22 -5.68 -15.92
N ILE A 54 -0.39 -6.95 -16.29
CA ILE A 54 0.45 -8.08 -15.87
C ILE A 54 1.07 -8.68 -17.12
N THR A 55 2.34 -8.46 -17.34
CA THR A 55 3.06 -8.88 -18.54
C THR A 55 4.05 -10.00 -18.22
N ASP A 56 3.94 -11.13 -18.91
CA ASP A 56 4.90 -12.23 -18.82
C ASP A 56 6.24 -11.84 -19.45
N ILE A 57 7.32 -11.96 -18.68
CA ILE A 57 8.70 -11.71 -19.12
C ILE A 57 9.61 -12.94 -18.91
N SER A 58 9.04 -14.10 -18.60
CA SER A 58 9.77 -15.32 -18.25
C SER A 58 10.73 -15.79 -19.35
N ASN A 59 10.49 -15.42 -20.60
CA ASN A 59 11.33 -15.74 -21.75
C ASN A 59 12.31 -14.62 -22.12
N GLY A 60 12.52 -13.63 -21.23
CA GLY A 60 13.42 -12.49 -21.45
C GLY A 60 12.92 -11.49 -22.51
N LYS A 61 11.65 -11.58 -22.90
CA LYS A 61 10.96 -10.64 -23.80
C LYS A 61 9.53 -10.46 -23.30
N PRO A 62 8.91 -9.30 -23.52
CA PRO A 62 7.49 -9.13 -23.25
C PRO A 62 6.68 -10.19 -24.00
N GLY A 63 5.89 -10.94 -23.27
CA GLY A 63 4.99 -11.97 -23.75
C GLY A 63 3.54 -11.52 -23.70
N GLU A 64 2.67 -12.43 -23.24
CA GLU A 64 1.24 -12.15 -23.10
C GLU A 64 0.99 -11.15 -21.97
N GLU A 65 0.11 -10.20 -22.22
CA GLU A 65 -0.36 -9.21 -21.25
C GLU A 65 -1.76 -9.58 -20.78
N THR A 66 -1.97 -9.51 -19.48
CA THR A 66 -3.28 -9.65 -18.84
C THR A 66 -3.62 -8.33 -18.15
N LEU A 67 -4.78 -7.77 -18.47
CA LEU A 67 -5.33 -6.61 -17.75
C LEU A 67 -6.22 -7.08 -16.62
N PHE A 68 -5.85 -6.74 -15.41
CA PHE A 68 -6.59 -7.07 -14.20
C PHE A 68 -7.18 -5.82 -13.57
N ARG A 69 -8.51 -5.82 -13.36
CA ARG A 69 -9.21 -4.78 -12.62
C ARG A 69 -9.54 -5.30 -11.23
N PRO A 70 -9.12 -4.61 -10.15
CA PRO A 70 -9.52 -4.97 -8.79
C PRO A 70 -11.03 -4.92 -8.59
N ASP A 71 -11.53 -5.65 -7.58
CA ASP A 71 -12.95 -5.64 -7.17
C ASP A 71 -13.29 -4.35 -6.43
N PHE A 72 -13.17 -3.22 -7.12
CA PHE A 72 -13.48 -1.90 -6.59
C PHE A 72 -14.96 -1.80 -6.18
N GLU A 73 -15.21 -1.04 -5.11
CA GLU A 73 -16.57 -0.82 -4.61
C GLU A 73 -17.33 0.16 -5.47
N VAL A 74 -16.63 1.17 -6.01
CA VAL A 74 -17.18 2.12 -6.97
C VAL A 74 -16.26 2.27 -8.20
N PRO A 75 -16.83 2.63 -9.37
CA PRO A 75 -16.05 2.77 -10.60
C PRO A 75 -14.97 3.86 -10.57
N SER A 76 -15.11 4.83 -9.67
CA SER A 76 -14.16 5.96 -9.50
C SER A 76 -12.96 5.62 -8.63
N ASP A 77 -12.92 4.45 -8.00
CA ASP A 77 -11.77 4.04 -7.21
C ASP A 77 -10.55 3.89 -8.12
N THR A 78 -9.41 4.36 -7.64
CA THR A 78 -8.14 4.37 -8.38
C THR A 78 -7.09 3.55 -7.65
N VAL A 79 -6.25 2.87 -8.41
CA VAL A 79 -5.03 2.25 -7.86
C VAL A 79 -3.99 3.35 -7.67
N GLU A 80 -3.45 3.43 -6.46
CA GLU A 80 -2.36 4.34 -6.14
C GLU A 80 -1.02 3.63 -6.32
N GLU A 81 -0.82 2.52 -5.65
CA GLU A 81 0.43 1.77 -5.62
C GLU A 81 0.18 0.28 -5.35
N LEU A 82 1.21 -0.53 -5.54
CA LEU A 82 1.14 -1.96 -5.29
C LEU A 82 2.43 -2.54 -4.68
N TYR A 83 2.28 -3.71 -4.06
CA TYR A 83 3.37 -4.59 -3.64
C TYR A 83 3.22 -5.95 -4.29
N ILE A 84 4.35 -6.55 -4.66
CA ILE A 84 4.43 -7.93 -5.16
C ILE A 84 5.47 -8.67 -4.32
N SER A 85 5.06 -9.70 -3.62
CA SER A 85 5.98 -10.58 -2.89
C SER A 85 5.31 -11.91 -2.55
N ASP A 86 6.10 -12.99 -2.54
CA ASP A 86 5.69 -14.31 -2.06
C ASP A 86 4.36 -14.83 -2.67
N GLY A 87 4.14 -14.57 -3.97
CA GLY A 87 2.92 -14.98 -4.65
C GLY A 87 1.68 -14.19 -4.24
N LYS A 88 1.86 -13.01 -3.65
CA LYS A 88 0.81 -12.09 -3.26
C LYS A 88 0.96 -10.76 -3.97
N MET A 89 -0.18 -10.16 -4.30
CA MET A 89 -0.28 -8.79 -4.78
C MET A 89 -1.16 -8.01 -3.80
N LEU A 90 -0.61 -6.94 -3.24
CA LEU A 90 -1.37 -5.99 -2.45
C LEU A 90 -1.55 -4.72 -3.27
N ILE A 91 -2.78 -4.32 -3.49
CA ILE A 91 -3.15 -3.11 -4.22
C ILE A 91 -3.66 -2.09 -3.22
N ILE A 92 -3.13 -0.88 -3.26
CA ILE A 92 -3.58 0.25 -2.45
C ILE A 92 -4.40 1.18 -3.33
N SER A 93 -5.58 1.53 -2.86
CA SER A 93 -6.57 2.31 -3.59
C SER A 93 -7.13 3.43 -2.72
N ASN A 94 -7.40 4.58 -3.33
CA ASN A 94 -8.26 5.60 -2.76
C ASN A 94 -9.71 5.35 -3.18
N HIS A 95 -10.59 5.44 -2.19
CA HIS A 95 -12.03 5.39 -2.35
C HIS A 95 -12.61 6.75 -1.98
N ALA A 96 -13.28 7.39 -2.93
CA ALA A 96 -13.99 8.66 -2.73
C ALA A 96 -15.49 8.38 -2.62
N GLY A 97 -16.01 8.33 -1.40
CA GLY A 97 -17.41 8.10 -1.08
C GLY A 97 -17.97 9.20 -0.17
N ASP A 98 -18.90 8.83 0.72
CA ASP A 98 -19.40 9.73 1.77
C ASP A 98 -18.27 10.13 2.73
N LYS A 99 -17.29 9.25 2.90
CA LYS A 99 -16.00 9.48 3.52
C LYS A 99 -14.92 9.05 2.55
N ASP A 100 -13.78 9.73 2.63
CA ASP A 100 -12.57 9.33 1.92
C ASP A 100 -11.92 8.18 2.68
N GLU A 101 -11.60 7.09 2.00
CA GLU A 101 -10.97 5.92 2.59
C GLU A 101 -9.78 5.44 1.76
N THR A 102 -8.79 4.89 2.43
CA THR A 102 -7.75 4.07 1.82
C THR A 102 -8.17 2.61 1.94
N ILE A 103 -8.25 1.90 0.83
CA ILE A 103 -8.60 0.48 0.78
C ILE A 103 -7.42 -0.32 0.21
N CYS A 104 -7.00 -1.33 0.95
CA CYS A 104 -5.95 -2.25 0.55
C CYS A 104 -6.56 -3.60 0.18
N TYR A 105 -6.38 -4.04 -1.06
CA TYR A 105 -6.88 -5.31 -1.58
C TYR A 105 -5.74 -6.30 -1.65
N SER A 106 -5.84 -7.41 -0.94
CA SER A 106 -4.85 -8.50 -0.98
C SER A 106 -5.33 -9.61 -1.90
N TYR A 107 -4.47 -10.00 -2.86
CA TYR A 107 -4.74 -11.07 -3.83
C TYR A 107 -3.69 -12.15 -3.76
N ASP A 108 -4.11 -13.40 -3.90
CA ASP A 108 -3.24 -14.51 -4.26
C ASP A 108 -2.98 -14.46 -5.77
N ILE A 109 -1.72 -14.51 -6.17
CA ILE A 109 -1.26 -14.50 -7.56
C ILE A 109 -0.41 -15.74 -7.89
N ALA A 110 -0.74 -16.89 -7.29
CA ALA A 110 -0.13 -18.17 -7.68
C ALA A 110 -0.30 -18.43 -9.20
N ASP A 111 -1.42 -17.99 -9.77
CA ASP A 111 -1.62 -17.78 -11.20
C ASP A 111 -1.78 -16.28 -11.46
N PRO A 112 -0.74 -15.57 -11.93
CA PRO A 112 -0.79 -14.13 -12.12
C PRO A 112 -1.86 -13.68 -13.14
N THR A 113 -2.29 -14.58 -14.04
CA THR A 113 -3.35 -14.25 -15.02
C THR A 113 -4.75 -14.29 -14.39
N LYS A 114 -4.88 -14.82 -13.17
CA LYS A 114 -6.15 -14.98 -12.44
C LYS A 114 -6.01 -14.67 -10.95
N PRO A 115 -5.72 -13.41 -10.59
CA PRO A 115 -5.62 -13.02 -9.20
C PRO A 115 -6.89 -13.36 -8.42
N VAL A 116 -6.74 -13.94 -7.22
CA VAL A 116 -7.84 -14.35 -6.35
C VAL A 116 -7.83 -13.48 -5.09
N LEU A 117 -8.93 -12.79 -4.82
CA LEU A 117 -9.05 -11.92 -3.64
C LEU A 117 -8.94 -12.75 -2.35
N ILE A 118 -8.00 -12.39 -1.48
CA ILE A 118 -7.86 -12.92 -0.12
C ILE A 118 -8.76 -12.13 0.84
N GLY A 119 -8.73 -10.80 0.73
CA GLY A 119 -9.50 -9.90 1.56
C GLY A 119 -9.11 -8.44 1.38
N LYS A 120 -9.71 -7.58 2.21
CA LYS A 120 -9.52 -6.13 2.18
C LYS A 120 -9.19 -5.61 3.57
N ALA A 121 -8.29 -4.63 3.65
CA ALA A 121 -8.16 -3.73 4.80
C ALA A 121 -8.61 -2.34 4.38
N ARG A 122 -9.23 -1.58 5.29
CA ARG A 122 -9.64 -0.20 5.03
C ARG A 122 -9.41 0.69 6.22
N GLN A 123 -9.12 1.95 5.95
CA GLN A 123 -9.03 3.00 6.96
C GLN A 123 -9.50 4.33 6.40
N ASP A 124 -10.05 5.17 7.27
CA ASP A 124 -10.47 6.52 6.90
C ASP A 124 -9.26 7.37 6.45
N GLY A 125 -9.49 8.25 5.49
CA GLY A 125 -8.52 9.19 4.95
C GLY A 125 -7.92 8.77 3.60
N PHE A 126 -7.33 9.76 2.92
CA PHE A 126 -6.63 9.54 1.66
C PHE A 126 -5.26 8.92 1.88
N TYR A 127 -4.90 7.97 1.07
CA TYR A 127 -3.58 7.34 1.07
C TYR A 127 -2.46 8.40 0.97
N ASN A 128 -1.51 8.30 1.88
CA ASN A 128 -0.31 9.11 1.90
C ASN A 128 0.91 8.27 1.53
N THR A 129 1.18 7.21 2.28
CA THR A 129 2.30 6.30 2.04
C THR A 129 2.08 4.96 2.75
N SER A 130 2.91 3.99 2.43
CA SER A 130 2.94 2.71 3.13
C SER A 130 4.34 2.13 3.22
N ARG A 131 4.51 1.15 4.10
CA ARG A 131 5.74 0.36 4.22
C ARG A 131 5.37 -1.08 4.51
N LYS A 132 6.12 -2.02 3.93
CA LYS A 132 5.94 -3.44 4.17
C LYS A 132 7.19 -4.04 4.80
N ILE A 133 7.02 -4.76 5.89
CA ILE A 133 8.10 -5.46 6.61
C ILE A 133 7.67 -6.92 6.76
N GLY A 134 8.33 -7.82 6.07
CA GLY A 134 7.87 -9.20 5.99
C GLY A 134 6.44 -9.26 5.43
N ASN A 135 5.53 -9.86 6.16
CA ASN A 135 4.10 -9.98 5.78
C ASN A 135 3.23 -8.85 6.34
N THR A 136 3.78 -7.96 7.16
CA THR A 136 3.05 -6.84 7.76
C THR A 136 3.17 -5.59 6.91
N VAL A 137 2.04 -4.98 6.61
CA VAL A 137 1.95 -3.69 5.92
C VAL A 137 1.51 -2.63 6.92
N TYR A 138 2.19 -1.50 6.89
CA TYR A 138 1.86 -0.27 7.60
C TYR A 138 1.34 0.73 6.60
N VAL A 139 0.12 1.22 6.81
CA VAL A 139 -0.55 2.17 5.91
C VAL A 139 -0.78 3.47 6.64
N PHE A 140 -0.46 4.56 5.96
CA PHE A 140 -0.63 5.93 6.43
C PHE A 140 -1.64 6.62 5.52
N SER A 141 -2.69 7.18 6.11
CA SER A 141 -3.67 8.00 5.38
C SER A 141 -3.93 9.30 6.11
N ASP A 142 -4.15 10.37 5.35
CA ASP A 142 -4.43 11.68 5.88
C ASP A 142 -5.93 11.92 5.94
N THR A 143 -6.41 12.31 7.11
CA THR A 143 -7.82 12.61 7.36
C THR A 143 -8.00 14.02 7.84
N TYR A 144 -9.16 14.62 7.51
CA TYR A 144 -9.54 15.95 7.97
C TYR A 144 -10.69 15.84 8.97
N ILE A 145 -10.49 16.36 10.16
CA ILE A 145 -11.54 16.47 11.17
C ILE A 145 -12.38 17.71 10.81
N LYS A 146 -13.59 17.52 10.31
CA LYS A 146 -14.50 18.61 9.95
C LYS A 146 -14.99 19.31 11.21
N THR A 147 -14.23 20.31 11.68
CA THR A 147 -14.59 21.09 12.88
C THR A 147 -15.82 21.98 12.70
N SER A 148 -16.25 22.24 11.44
CA SER A 148 -17.51 22.97 11.19
C SER A 148 -18.70 22.35 11.90
N ASP A 149 -18.68 21.04 12.12
CA ASP A 149 -19.72 20.31 12.79
C ASP A 149 -19.48 20.17 14.31
N MET A 150 -18.26 20.49 14.79
CA MET A 150 -17.95 20.57 16.24
C MET A 150 -18.53 21.84 16.91
N ASN A 151 -18.96 22.83 16.14
CA ASN A 151 -19.57 24.01 16.68
C ASN A 151 -21.00 23.74 17.16
N ARG A 152 -21.14 23.83 18.47
CA ARG A 152 -22.34 23.92 19.30
C ARG A 152 -22.86 22.61 19.87
N ASN A 153 -22.39 22.32 21.08
CA ASN A 153 -23.14 21.58 22.11
C ASN A 153 -23.70 20.20 21.75
N VAL A 154 -23.22 19.58 20.67
CA VAL A 154 -23.35 18.15 20.55
C VAL A 154 -22.26 17.58 21.43
N ALA A 155 -22.58 17.38 22.70
CA ALA A 155 -21.77 16.50 23.54
C ALA A 155 -21.44 15.28 22.67
N LEU A 156 -20.17 14.89 22.65
CA LEU A 156 -19.74 13.62 22.06
C LEU A 156 -20.55 12.52 22.77
N GLN A 157 -21.76 12.28 22.27
CA GLN A 157 -22.56 11.15 22.70
C GLN A 157 -21.87 9.95 22.12
N GLU A 158 -21.64 8.93 22.90
CA GLU A 158 -20.99 7.69 22.47
C GLU A 158 -21.60 7.15 21.16
N ASP A 159 -22.88 7.40 20.92
CA ASP A 159 -23.63 7.00 19.72
C ASP A 159 -23.23 7.73 18.42
N ASN A 160 -22.36 8.74 18.48
CA ASN A 160 -21.95 9.54 17.31
C ASN A 160 -20.43 9.52 17.05
N LEU A 161 -19.65 8.75 17.79
CA LEU A 161 -18.18 8.69 17.65
C LEU A 161 -17.76 8.29 16.23
N GLU A 162 -18.51 7.39 15.59
CA GLU A 162 -18.27 6.93 14.21
C GLU A 162 -18.27 8.04 13.16
N LYS A 163 -18.85 9.19 13.48
CA LYS A 163 -18.87 10.35 12.57
C LYS A 163 -17.62 11.21 12.67
N TRP A 164 -16.95 11.17 13.82
CA TRP A 164 -15.91 12.14 14.17
C TRP A 164 -14.53 11.50 14.32
N VAL A 165 -14.50 10.25 14.74
CA VAL A 165 -13.27 9.51 14.96
C VAL A 165 -13.01 8.59 13.77
N PRO A 166 -11.81 8.65 13.19
CA PRO A 166 -11.45 7.74 12.11
C PRO A 166 -11.60 6.27 12.48
N GLN A 167 -11.90 5.46 11.50
CA GLN A 167 -12.10 4.03 11.62
C GLN A 167 -11.02 3.26 10.87
N VAL A 168 -10.71 2.06 11.37
CA VAL A 168 -9.89 1.06 10.70
C VAL A 168 -10.66 -0.25 10.71
N ASN A 169 -10.86 -0.85 9.54
CA ASN A 169 -11.67 -2.07 9.35
C ASN A 169 -13.06 -1.98 10.02
N GLY A 170 -13.72 -0.81 9.89
CA GLY A 170 -15.06 -0.55 10.46
C GLY A 170 -15.10 -0.42 11.98
N LYS A 171 -13.95 -0.23 12.63
CA LYS A 171 -13.86 -0.01 14.07
C LYS A 171 -13.27 1.37 14.35
N VAL A 172 -13.93 2.11 15.24
CA VAL A 172 -13.42 3.40 15.74
C VAL A 172 -12.07 3.17 16.44
N ILE A 173 -11.09 4.03 16.14
CA ILE A 173 -9.78 4.00 16.79
C ILE A 173 -9.96 4.33 18.27
N SER A 174 -9.34 3.53 19.15
CA SER A 174 -9.41 3.74 20.58
C SER A 174 -8.67 5.00 21.04
N TYR A 175 -9.17 5.69 22.04
CA TYR A 175 -8.57 6.96 22.54
C TYR A 175 -7.16 6.82 23.08
N ASP A 176 -6.77 5.66 23.56
CA ASP A 176 -5.41 5.36 24.01
C ASP A 176 -4.40 5.28 22.85
N CYS A 177 -4.90 5.22 21.62
CA CYS A 177 -4.12 5.25 20.39
C CYS A 177 -4.02 6.67 19.77
N PHE A 178 -4.45 7.71 20.48
CA PHE A 178 -4.43 9.08 19.97
C PHE A 178 -3.18 9.82 20.45
N TYR A 179 -2.48 10.42 19.50
CA TYR A 179 -1.44 11.41 19.73
C TYR A 179 -1.91 12.77 19.23
N ILE A 180 -2.38 13.61 20.13
CA ILE A 180 -2.98 14.90 19.78
C ILE A 180 -1.88 15.98 19.89
N GLY A 181 -1.56 16.61 18.74
CA GLY A 181 -0.72 17.80 18.65
C GLY A 181 -1.51 19.08 18.85
N GLU A 182 -0.91 20.21 18.50
CA GLU A 182 -1.54 21.53 18.63
C GLU A 182 -2.59 21.78 17.52
N ASP A 183 -2.40 21.22 16.33
CA ASP A 183 -3.37 21.28 15.24
C ASP A 183 -4.36 20.09 15.33
N THR A 184 -5.64 20.43 15.46
CA THR A 184 -6.71 19.43 15.58
C THR A 184 -7.55 19.28 14.31
N TYR A 185 -7.15 19.94 13.23
CA TYR A 185 -7.93 19.93 11.96
C TYR A 185 -7.56 18.83 11.01
N SER A 186 -6.33 18.36 11.07
CA SER A 186 -5.83 17.26 10.26
C SER A 186 -5.18 16.19 11.13
N GLY A 187 -5.21 14.97 10.65
CA GLY A 187 -4.58 13.86 11.32
C GLY A 187 -4.16 12.79 10.34
N THR A 188 -3.15 12.01 10.71
CA THR A 188 -2.72 10.84 9.97
C THR A 188 -3.15 9.59 10.73
N VAL A 189 -3.93 8.75 10.08
CA VAL A 189 -4.27 7.41 10.54
C VAL A 189 -3.16 6.48 10.12
N ILE A 190 -2.62 5.73 11.06
CA ILE A 190 -1.61 4.72 10.83
C ILE A 190 -2.20 3.39 11.27
N SER A 191 -2.28 2.42 10.38
CA SER A 191 -2.68 1.07 10.73
C SER A 191 -1.71 0.03 10.19
N SER A 192 -1.76 -1.17 10.74
CA SER A 192 -1.01 -2.31 10.24
C SER A 192 -1.87 -3.57 10.18
N PHE A 193 -1.59 -4.39 9.18
CA PHE A 193 -2.25 -5.68 8.97
C PHE A 193 -1.32 -6.68 8.29
N ASP A 194 -1.65 -7.95 8.39
CA ASP A 194 -0.99 -9.04 7.68
C ASP A 194 -1.64 -9.20 6.29
N VAL A 195 -0.85 -9.33 5.22
CA VAL A 195 -1.37 -9.47 3.84
C VAL A 195 -2.23 -10.72 3.65
N ASP A 196 -2.07 -11.76 4.47
CA ASP A 196 -2.90 -12.96 4.42
C ASP A 196 -4.21 -12.82 5.21
N LYS A 197 -4.33 -11.78 6.04
CA LYS A 197 -5.50 -11.51 6.90
C LYS A 197 -5.77 -10.00 6.98
N PRO A 198 -6.00 -9.33 5.85
CA PRO A 198 -6.09 -7.88 5.81
C PRO A 198 -7.27 -7.32 6.61
N ASP A 199 -8.34 -8.10 6.82
CA ASP A 199 -9.49 -7.76 7.64
C ASP A 199 -9.19 -7.66 9.14
N LYS A 200 -7.98 -8.09 9.57
CA LYS A 200 -7.54 -8.07 10.96
C LYS A 200 -6.46 -7.04 11.17
N THR A 201 -6.84 -5.90 11.72
CA THR A 201 -5.90 -4.87 12.17
C THR A 201 -5.01 -5.45 13.28
N ILE A 202 -3.68 -5.31 13.12
CA ILE A 202 -2.70 -5.68 14.15
C ILE A 202 -2.59 -4.52 15.14
N ASP A 203 -2.40 -3.30 14.62
CA ASP A 203 -2.24 -2.09 15.41
C ASP A 203 -2.78 -0.88 14.66
N CYS A 204 -3.19 0.16 15.38
CA CYS A 204 -3.64 1.41 14.78
C CYS A 204 -3.33 2.59 15.68
N LEU A 205 -3.13 3.76 15.07
CA LEU A 205 -2.76 5.01 15.71
C LEU A 205 -3.40 6.17 14.95
N LEU A 206 -3.87 7.19 15.68
CA LEU A 206 -4.22 8.49 15.11
C LEU A 206 -3.22 9.54 15.63
N TYR A 207 -2.51 10.17 14.70
CA TYR A 207 -1.58 11.25 14.98
C TYR A 207 -2.12 12.55 14.39
N THR A 208 -2.24 13.59 15.22
CA THR A 208 -2.55 14.95 14.73
C THR A 208 -1.24 15.76 14.71
N SER A 209 -1.01 16.47 13.62
CA SER A 209 0.20 17.27 13.44
C SER A 209 0.38 18.32 14.54
N PRO A 210 1.61 18.59 14.99
CA PRO A 210 1.86 19.70 15.92
C PRO A 210 1.65 21.05 15.27
#